data_54b96cf187a3d26341e73fbe39c1644e
#
_entry.id   54b96cf187a3d26341e73fbe39c1644e
#
_cell.length_a   1.000
_cell.length_b   1.000
_cell.length_c   1.000
_cell.angle_alpha   90.00
_cell.angle_beta   90.00
_cell.angle_gamma   90.00
#
_symmetry.space_group_name_H-M   'P 1'
#
loop_
_entity.id
_entity.type
_entity.pdbx_description
1 polymer ?
#
loop_
_entity_poly.entity_id
_entity_poly.type
_entity_poly.pdbx_seq_one_letter_code
_entity_poly.pdbx_strand_id
1 'polypeptide(L)'
;YENGPGNRIEASGPGIKRVLDLENFDGIILANSADVFITQGSKQKVEVEGQENILRNLSTDVSGGVWKIRNKRPVWRRYDLTVRITMTDLDLVRLSGSGNINTTNTFEDLNDLDLKISGSGNMKFDIEADEVIGRISGSGSINLMGFAKRIGLTVTGSGNINAISLKSESATANISGSGGIRLHASEDLDA
;
A
#
# COMPACT_ATOMS: atom_id res chain seq x y z
N TYR A 1 -19.94 24.65 8.82
CA TYR A 1 -21.26 24.04 8.58
C TYR A 1 -21.59 24.01 7.09
N GLU A 2 -20.92 23.14 6.27
CA GLU A 2 -21.31 22.86 4.89
C GLU A 2 -21.04 21.39 4.56
N ASN A 3 -21.59 20.48 5.34
CA ASN A 3 -21.66 19.06 5.04
C ASN A 3 -23.09 18.66 4.62
N GLY A 4 -23.67 19.41 3.68
CA GLY A 4 -24.91 19.01 3.04
C GLY A 4 -24.69 17.84 2.05
N PRO A 5 -25.75 17.08 1.70
CA PRO A 5 -25.65 15.95 0.75
C PRO A 5 -25.14 16.33 -0.66
N GLY A 6 -24.98 17.62 -0.96
CA GLY A 6 -24.56 18.13 -2.27
C GLY A 6 -23.06 18.11 -2.58
N ASN A 7 -22.17 17.76 -1.64
CA ASN A 7 -20.71 17.82 -1.85
C ASN A 7 -20.05 16.45 -2.11
N ARG A 8 -20.82 15.37 -2.24
CA ARG A 8 -20.35 14.02 -2.52
C ARG A 8 -20.49 13.69 -3.99
N ILE A 9 -19.58 12.87 -4.50
CA ILE A 9 -19.62 12.39 -5.89
C ILE A 9 -20.22 10.98 -5.87
N GLU A 10 -21.15 10.70 -6.78
CA GLU A 10 -21.58 9.34 -7.08
C GLU A 10 -20.87 8.87 -8.36
N ALA A 11 -20.34 7.65 -8.33
CA ALA A 11 -19.66 7.06 -9.47
C ALA A 11 -20.62 6.96 -10.66
N SER A 12 -20.26 7.53 -11.79
CA SER A 12 -21.09 7.58 -13.00
C SER A 12 -20.24 7.69 -14.26
N GLY A 13 -20.86 7.32 -15.38
CA GLY A 13 -20.21 7.32 -16.69
C GLY A 13 -19.48 6.00 -16.99
N PRO A 14 -18.91 5.90 -18.19
CA PRO A 14 -18.17 4.71 -18.60
C PRO A 14 -16.88 4.54 -17.79
N GLY A 15 -16.45 3.28 -17.65
CA GLY A 15 -15.11 2.96 -17.21
C GLY A 15 -14.10 3.32 -18.28
N ILE A 16 -13.09 4.09 -17.95
CA ILE A 16 -12.00 4.48 -18.83
C ILE A 16 -10.65 4.21 -18.21
N LYS A 17 -9.63 4.13 -19.06
CA LYS A 17 -8.22 4.10 -18.65
C LYS A 17 -7.57 5.44 -18.94
N ARG A 18 -6.71 5.87 -18.04
CA ARG A 18 -5.93 7.11 -18.19
C ARG A 18 -4.52 6.90 -17.68
N VAL A 19 -3.54 7.42 -18.39
CA VAL A 19 -2.17 7.58 -17.90
C VAL A 19 -2.10 8.92 -17.17
N LEU A 20 -1.51 8.91 -15.98
CA LEU A 20 -1.25 10.12 -15.22
C LEU A 20 0.22 10.52 -15.40
N ASP A 21 0.44 11.78 -15.65
CA ASP A 21 1.77 12.40 -15.62
C ASP A 21 1.98 12.98 -14.21
N LEU A 22 2.82 12.32 -13.43
CA LEU A 22 3.13 12.68 -12.05
C LEU A 22 4.62 12.93 -11.90
N GLU A 23 4.99 13.78 -10.96
CA GLU A 23 6.38 13.87 -10.49
C GLU A 23 6.88 12.50 -10.02
N ASN A 24 8.19 12.28 -10.01
CA ASN A 24 8.77 11.04 -9.52
C ASN A 24 8.48 10.86 -8.02
N PHE A 25 8.18 9.63 -7.63
CA PHE A 25 7.96 9.25 -6.24
C PHE A 25 8.46 7.82 -6.00
N ASP A 26 8.88 7.56 -4.78
CA ASP A 26 9.30 6.28 -4.20
C ASP A 26 8.37 5.85 -3.04
N GLY A 27 7.46 6.74 -2.64
CA GLY A 27 6.48 6.49 -1.59
C GLY A 27 5.03 6.56 -2.05
N ILE A 28 4.18 5.72 -1.44
CA ILE A 28 2.74 5.63 -1.75
C ILE A 28 1.91 5.68 -0.47
N ILE A 29 0.87 6.52 -0.45
CA ILE A 29 -0.15 6.52 0.60
C ILE A 29 -1.51 6.28 -0.04
N LEU A 30 -2.12 5.12 0.21
CA LEU A 30 -3.48 4.82 -0.22
C LEU A 30 -4.49 5.21 0.88
N ALA A 31 -5.30 6.23 0.60
CA ALA A 31 -6.29 6.76 1.54
C ALA A 31 -7.74 6.57 1.07
N ASN A 32 -7.97 5.73 0.07
CA ASN A 32 -9.28 5.37 -0.43
C ASN A 32 -9.42 3.83 -0.55
N SER A 33 -10.37 3.33 -1.34
CA SER A 33 -10.65 1.90 -1.51
C SER A 33 -10.19 1.34 -2.86
N ALA A 34 -9.17 1.96 -3.49
CA ALA A 34 -8.63 1.47 -4.76
C ALA A 34 -7.88 0.15 -4.60
N ASP A 35 -7.84 -0.62 -5.69
CA ASP A 35 -6.88 -1.71 -5.85
C ASP A 35 -5.63 -1.20 -6.57
N VAL A 36 -4.49 -1.25 -5.89
CA VAL A 36 -3.20 -0.76 -6.39
C VAL A 36 -2.29 -1.94 -6.72
N PHE A 37 -1.76 -1.94 -7.93
CA PHE A 37 -0.78 -2.91 -8.41
C PHE A 37 0.52 -2.18 -8.72
N ILE A 38 1.62 -2.62 -8.10
CA ILE A 38 2.93 -2.01 -8.23
C ILE A 38 3.86 -3.00 -8.92
N THR A 39 4.55 -2.53 -9.94
CA THR A 39 5.52 -3.32 -10.71
C THR A 39 6.87 -2.62 -10.66
N GLN A 40 7.94 -3.32 -10.29
CA GLN A 40 9.27 -2.79 -10.47
C GLN A 40 9.64 -2.75 -11.95
N GLY A 41 10.13 -1.62 -12.41
CA GLY A 41 10.57 -1.42 -13.78
C GLY A 41 11.43 -0.17 -13.94
N SER A 42 12.08 -0.02 -15.08
CA SER A 42 13.10 0.99 -15.32
C SER A 42 12.60 2.44 -15.47
N LYS A 43 11.28 2.65 -15.59
CA LYS A 43 10.71 3.99 -15.78
C LYS A 43 9.36 4.09 -15.10
N GLN A 44 9.15 5.19 -14.36
CA GLN A 44 7.87 5.46 -13.72
C GLN A 44 6.75 5.61 -14.76
N LYS A 45 5.65 4.90 -14.51
CA LYS A 45 4.40 5.00 -15.25
C LYS A 45 3.23 4.78 -14.32
N VAL A 46 2.21 5.61 -14.40
CA VAL A 46 0.99 5.46 -13.61
C VAL A 46 -0.21 5.38 -14.54
N GLU A 47 -0.95 4.28 -14.44
CA GLU A 47 -2.20 4.05 -15.17
C GLU A 47 -3.34 3.88 -14.17
N VAL A 48 -4.45 4.56 -14.42
CA VAL A 48 -5.66 4.47 -13.60
C VAL A 48 -6.85 4.04 -14.44
N GLU A 49 -7.69 3.20 -13.86
CA GLU A 49 -8.89 2.66 -14.50
C GLU A 49 -10.09 2.79 -13.56
N GLY A 50 -11.18 3.34 -14.04
CA GLY A 50 -12.42 3.54 -13.28
C GLY A 50 -13.39 4.47 -14.03
N GLN A 51 -14.52 4.82 -13.40
CA GLN A 51 -15.46 5.76 -13.96
C GLN A 51 -14.81 7.14 -14.16
N GLU A 52 -15.11 7.80 -15.25
CA GLU A 52 -14.46 9.05 -15.65
C GLU A 52 -14.51 10.13 -14.54
N ASN A 53 -15.66 10.30 -13.91
CA ASN A 53 -15.82 11.29 -12.84
C ASN A 53 -15.04 10.95 -11.57
N ILE A 54 -14.81 9.66 -11.29
CA ILE A 54 -13.95 9.20 -10.20
C ILE A 54 -12.49 9.52 -10.52
N LEU A 55 -12.05 9.23 -11.77
CA LEU A 55 -10.68 9.55 -12.18
C LEU A 55 -10.38 11.05 -12.17
N ARG A 56 -11.34 11.91 -12.52
CA ARG A 56 -11.21 13.38 -12.40
C ARG A 56 -11.13 13.85 -10.93
N ASN A 57 -11.74 13.09 -10.01
CA ASN A 57 -11.73 13.35 -8.59
C ASN A 57 -10.48 12.82 -7.86
N LEU A 58 -9.66 12.04 -8.54
CA LEU A 58 -8.42 11.53 -7.97
C LEU A 58 -7.38 12.65 -7.79
N SER A 59 -6.73 12.71 -6.63
CA SER A 59 -5.60 13.62 -6.41
C SER A 59 -4.37 13.11 -7.17
N THR A 60 -3.67 14.04 -7.79
CA THR A 60 -2.42 13.81 -8.52
C THR A 60 -1.22 14.47 -7.81
N ASP A 61 -1.42 14.95 -6.58
CA ASP A 61 -0.40 15.68 -5.84
C ASP A 61 0.67 14.70 -5.31
N VAL A 62 1.93 14.92 -5.70
CA VAL A 62 3.12 14.30 -5.13
C VAL A 62 3.79 15.32 -4.22
N SER A 63 4.19 14.93 -3.03
CA SER A 63 4.88 15.81 -2.09
C SER A 63 5.95 15.03 -1.33
N GLY A 64 7.18 15.53 -1.35
CA GLY A 64 8.31 14.90 -0.68
C GLY A 64 8.58 13.47 -1.15
N GLY A 65 8.47 13.20 -2.46
CA GLY A 65 8.64 11.86 -3.02
C GLY A 65 7.48 10.90 -2.74
N VAL A 66 6.33 11.38 -2.22
CA VAL A 66 5.18 10.53 -1.87
C VAL A 66 3.94 10.92 -2.64
N TRP A 67 3.37 9.97 -3.38
CA TRP A 67 2.05 10.15 -3.99
C TRP A 67 0.94 9.69 -3.05
N LYS A 68 0.03 10.63 -2.72
CA LYS A 68 -1.15 10.33 -1.92
C LYS A 68 -2.37 10.03 -2.80
N ILE A 69 -2.68 8.74 -2.96
CA ILE A 69 -3.84 8.24 -3.70
C ILE A 69 -5.09 8.47 -2.86
N ARG A 70 -5.78 9.57 -3.11
CA ARG A 70 -7.01 9.97 -2.40
C ARG A 70 -8.00 10.64 -3.33
N ASN A 71 -9.25 10.66 -2.93
CA ASN A 71 -10.27 11.45 -3.60
C ASN A 71 -10.21 12.91 -3.12
N LYS A 72 -10.29 13.88 -4.04
CA LYS A 72 -10.38 15.34 -3.72
C LYS A 72 -11.66 15.65 -2.98
N ARG A 73 -12.77 14.98 -3.35
CA ARG A 73 -14.09 15.08 -2.72
C ARG A 73 -14.57 13.69 -2.30
N PRO A 74 -15.34 13.57 -1.21
CA PRO A 74 -15.90 12.29 -0.78
C PRO A 74 -16.74 11.65 -1.89
N VAL A 75 -16.63 10.32 -2.04
CA VAL A 75 -17.43 9.55 -2.99
C VAL A 75 -18.55 8.83 -2.22
N TRP A 76 -19.76 8.89 -2.76
CA TRP A 76 -20.91 8.18 -2.21
C TRP A 76 -20.99 6.78 -2.80
N ARG A 77 -21.17 5.75 -1.95
CA ARG A 77 -21.23 4.34 -2.31
C ARG A 77 -19.89 3.76 -2.80
N ARG A 78 -19.92 2.47 -3.14
CA ARG A 78 -18.75 1.76 -3.72
C ARG A 78 -18.52 2.22 -5.15
N TYR A 79 -17.28 2.28 -5.52
CA TYR A 79 -16.82 2.54 -6.88
C TYR A 79 -15.59 1.66 -7.15
N ASP A 80 -15.34 1.38 -8.41
CA ASP A 80 -14.18 0.65 -8.83
C ASP A 80 -13.08 1.63 -9.26
N LEU A 81 -11.92 1.49 -8.67
CA LEU A 81 -10.72 2.25 -9.01
C LEU A 81 -9.53 1.32 -8.94
N THR A 82 -8.92 1.09 -10.08
CA THR A 82 -7.66 0.34 -10.20
C THR A 82 -6.54 1.31 -10.54
N VAL A 83 -5.43 1.18 -9.84
CA VAL A 83 -4.20 1.96 -10.05
C VAL A 83 -3.06 1.00 -10.35
N ARG A 84 -2.40 1.16 -11.49
CA ARG A 84 -1.20 0.40 -11.86
C ARG A 84 -0.02 1.34 -11.90
N ILE A 85 0.99 1.03 -11.12
CA ILE A 85 2.20 1.83 -10.97
C ILE A 85 3.38 0.98 -11.41
N THR A 86 4.16 1.48 -12.36
CA THR A 86 5.51 0.99 -12.59
C THR A 86 6.47 2.01 -12.02
N MET A 87 7.44 1.56 -11.23
CA MET A 87 8.44 2.42 -10.58
C MET A 87 9.76 1.68 -10.39
N THR A 88 10.84 2.41 -10.20
CA THR A 88 12.19 1.83 -10.07
C THR A 88 12.50 1.40 -8.66
N ASP A 89 12.02 2.16 -7.68
CA ASP A 89 12.31 2.00 -6.27
C ASP A 89 11.06 2.21 -5.41
N LEU A 90 11.07 1.68 -4.18
CA LEU A 90 9.93 1.75 -3.27
C LEU A 90 10.39 1.75 -1.81
N ASP A 91 10.27 2.89 -1.13
CA ASP A 91 10.74 3.07 0.25
C ASP A 91 9.60 3.05 1.27
N LEU A 92 8.40 3.50 0.86
CA LEU A 92 7.30 3.72 1.79
C LEU A 92 5.95 3.35 1.19
N VAL A 93 5.19 2.52 1.90
CA VAL A 93 3.78 2.25 1.56
C VAL A 93 2.89 2.37 2.78
N ARG A 94 1.91 3.25 2.73
CA ARG A 94 0.91 3.41 3.78
C ARG A 94 -0.50 3.19 3.26
N LEU A 95 -1.29 2.44 4.02
CA LEU A 95 -2.70 2.17 3.73
C LEU A 95 -3.55 2.63 4.90
N SER A 96 -4.29 3.71 4.72
CA SER A 96 -5.25 4.22 5.71
C SER A 96 -6.71 3.94 5.32
N GLY A 97 -6.95 3.51 4.08
CA GLY A 97 -8.27 3.14 3.56
C GLY A 97 -8.61 1.65 3.74
N SER A 98 -9.48 1.18 2.86
CA SER A 98 -9.93 -0.23 2.81
C SER A 98 -9.55 -0.90 1.49
N GLY A 99 -8.71 -0.27 0.68
CA GLY A 99 -8.22 -0.83 -0.59
C GLY A 99 -7.16 -1.90 -0.40
N ASN A 100 -6.59 -2.34 -1.52
CA ASN A 100 -5.52 -3.33 -1.52
C ASN A 100 -4.31 -2.79 -2.27
N ILE A 101 -3.11 -3.19 -1.82
CA ILE A 101 -1.85 -2.85 -2.50
C ILE A 101 -1.04 -4.12 -2.68
N ASN A 102 -0.69 -4.43 -3.93
CA ASN A 102 0.02 -5.66 -4.26
C ASN A 102 1.18 -5.36 -5.21
N THR A 103 2.33 -5.99 -5.00
CA THR A 103 3.37 -6.07 -6.04
C THR A 103 2.98 -7.12 -7.07
N THR A 104 3.39 -6.93 -8.32
CA THR A 104 3.13 -7.87 -9.42
C THR A 104 4.34 -8.67 -9.85
N ASN A 105 5.52 -8.24 -9.43
CA ASN A 105 6.80 -8.93 -9.51
C ASN A 105 7.58 -8.71 -8.21
N THR A 106 8.67 -9.41 -8.05
CA THR A 106 9.60 -9.17 -6.94
C THR A 106 10.23 -7.79 -7.10
N PHE A 107 10.23 -7.00 -6.01
CA PHE A 107 11.03 -5.78 -5.93
C PHE A 107 12.39 -6.14 -5.38
N GLU A 108 13.40 -6.02 -6.22
CA GLU A 108 14.79 -6.37 -5.93
C GLU A 108 15.58 -5.12 -5.52
N ASP A 109 16.68 -5.34 -4.81
CA ASP A 109 17.66 -4.31 -4.43
C ASP A 109 17.07 -3.14 -3.61
N LEU A 110 16.04 -3.38 -2.81
CA LEU A 110 15.52 -2.38 -1.88
C LEU A 110 16.47 -2.22 -0.69
N ASN A 111 16.75 -0.95 -0.30
CA ASN A 111 17.46 -0.68 0.96
C ASN A 111 16.47 -0.89 2.13
N ASP A 112 15.60 0.08 2.37
CA ASP A 112 14.65 0.09 3.47
C ASP A 112 13.22 0.19 2.94
N LEU A 113 12.31 -0.64 3.44
CA LEU A 113 10.90 -0.59 3.08
C LEU A 113 10.02 -0.43 4.33
N ASP A 114 9.33 0.71 4.47
CA ASP A 114 8.36 0.96 5.55
C ASP A 114 6.92 0.70 5.08
N LEU A 115 6.30 -0.34 5.59
CA LEU A 115 4.92 -0.74 5.34
C LEU A 115 4.02 -0.45 6.53
N LYS A 116 2.95 0.32 6.34
CA LYS A 116 2.03 0.65 7.43
C LYS A 116 0.57 0.54 7.02
N ILE A 117 -0.22 -0.21 7.80
CA ILE A 117 -1.68 -0.22 7.71
C ILE A 117 -2.28 0.41 8.97
N SER A 118 -3.11 1.42 8.80
CA SER A 118 -3.97 1.97 9.86
C SER A 118 -5.47 1.73 9.60
N GLY A 119 -5.82 1.24 8.42
CA GLY A 119 -7.18 0.90 7.98
C GLY A 119 -7.51 -0.58 8.09
N SER A 120 -8.37 -1.02 7.17
CA SER A 120 -8.85 -2.41 7.09
C SER A 120 -8.47 -3.10 5.77
N GLY A 121 -7.68 -2.47 4.93
CA GLY A 121 -7.25 -3.04 3.66
C GLY A 121 -6.08 -4.01 3.80
N ASN A 122 -5.60 -4.51 2.68
CA ASN A 122 -4.57 -5.54 2.65
C ASN A 122 -3.37 -5.12 1.78
N MET A 123 -2.21 -5.63 2.17
CA MET A 123 -0.97 -5.51 1.40
C MET A 123 -0.39 -6.88 1.11
N LYS A 124 0.12 -7.08 -0.12
CA LYS A 124 0.87 -8.28 -0.50
C LYS A 124 2.11 -7.87 -1.28
N PHE A 125 3.28 -8.18 -0.72
CA PHE A 125 4.57 -7.76 -1.26
C PHE A 125 5.49 -8.95 -1.46
N ASP A 126 6.10 -9.01 -2.64
CA ASP A 126 7.21 -9.90 -2.98
C ASP A 126 8.46 -9.02 -3.15
N ILE A 127 9.48 -9.22 -2.30
CA ILE A 127 10.57 -8.25 -2.10
C ILE A 127 11.90 -8.91 -1.80
N GLU A 128 12.98 -8.24 -2.21
CA GLU A 128 14.35 -8.45 -1.72
C GLU A 128 14.87 -7.12 -1.19
N ALA A 129 15.16 -7.06 0.13
CA ALA A 129 15.48 -5.82 0.84
C ALA A 129 16.56 -6.02 1.92
N ASP A 130 17.23 -4.92 2.30
CA ASP A 130 18.10 -4.93 3.46
C ASP A 130 17.29 -4.88 4.76
N GLU A 131 16.28 -4.00 4.82
CA GLU A 131 15.40 -3.90 5.99
C GLU A 131 13.93 -3.73 5.59
N VAL A 132 13.05 -4.44 6.28
CA VAL A 132 11.60 -4.29 6.12
C VAL A 132 10.95 -4.00 7.46
N ILE A 133 10.22 -2.92 7.55
CA ILE A 133 9.45 -2.56 8.73
C ILE A 133 7.96 -2.66 8.39
N GLY A 134 7.25 -3.60 9.03
CA GLY A 134 5.81 -3.81 8.86
C GLY A 134 5.01 -3.42 10.11
N ARG A 135 4.07 -2.48 9.99
CA ARG A 135 3.24 -2.03 11.12
C ARG A 135 1.75 -2.07 10.79
N ILE A 136 0.97 -2.66 11.68
CA ILE A 136 -0.50 -2.62 11.61
C ILE A 136 -1.05 -2.03 12.90
N SER A 137 -1.84 -0.97 12.80
CA SER A 137 -2.62 -0.42 13.92
C SER A 137 -4.15 -0.59 13.73
N GLY A 138 -4.59 -1.16 12.62
CA GLY A 138 -5.99 -1.43 12.28
C GLY A 138 -6.35 -2.91 12.29
N SER A 139 -7.22 -3.30 11.37
CA SER A 139 -7.71 -4.68 11.20
C SER A 139 -7.28 -5.32 9.87
N GLY A 140 -6.42 -4.65 9.12
CA GLY A 140 -5.94 -5.14 7.82
C GLY A 140 -4.92 -6.27 7.92
N SER A 141 -4.38 -6.68 6.79
CA SER A 141 -3.38 -7.75 6.72
C SER A 141 -2.20 -7.36 5.83
N ILE A 142 -0.99 -7.76 6.25
CA ILE A 142 0.22 -7.68 5.44
C ILE A 142 0.71 -9.09 5.16
N ASN A 143 0.92 -9.43 3.88
CA ASN A 143 1.54 -10.67 3.45
C ASN A 143 2.88 -10.34 2.77
N LEU A 144 3.97 -10.90 3.29
CA LEU A 144 5.32 -10.70 2.79
C LEU A 144 5.91 -12.02 2.27
N MET A 145 6.62 -11.94 1.16
CA MET A 145 7.39 -13.04 0.60
C MET A 145 8.69 -12.53 -0.02
N GLY A 146 9.65 -13.43 -0.24
CA GLY A 146 10.96 -13.14 -0.78
C GLY A 146 12.08 -13.21 0.27
N PHE A 147 12.90 -12.18 0.38
CA PHE A 147 14.03 -12.11 1.30
C PHE A 147 14.21 -10.71 1.92
N ALA A 148 14.62 -10.66 3.18
CA ALA A 148 15.10 -9.43 3.81
C ALA A 148 16.21 -9.76 4.82
N LYS A 149 17.26 -8.95 4.91
CA LYS A 149 18.30 -9.18 5.94
C LYS A 149 17.71 -8.99 7.34
N ARG A 150 16.95 -7.93 7.55
CA ARG A 150 16.32 -7.60 8.83
C ARG A 150 14.83 -7.31 8.65
N ILE A 151 14.02 -7.82 9.56
CA ILE A 151 12.59 -7.50 9.60
C ILE A 151 12.16 -7.03 10.99
N GLY A 152 11.38 -5.96 11.03
CA GLY A 152 10.72 -5.45 12.24
C GLY A 152 9.21 -5.41 12.06
N LEU A 153 8.47 -6.26 12.79
CA LEU A 153 7.02 -6.40 12.62
C LEU A 153 6.28 -6.00 13.89
N THR A 154 5.27 -5.16 13.76
CA THR A 154 4.46 -4.69 14.89
C THR A 154 2.97 -4.72 14.57
N VAL A 155 2.18 -5.33 15.46
CA VAL A 155 0.71 -5.30 15.39
C VAL A 155 0.17 -4.74 16.69
N THR A 156 -0.55 -3.61 16.62
CA THR A 156 -1.19 -2.97 17.80
C THR A 156 -2.72 -3.05 17.75
N GLY A 157 -3.30 -3.73 16.79
CA GLY A 157 -4.75 -3.88 16.59
C GLY A 157 -5.19 -5.34 16.49
N SER A 158 -6.13 -5.58 15.60
CA SER A 158 -6.67 -6.92 15.33
C SER A 158 -6.20 -7.49 13.98
N GLY A 159 -5.29 -6.79 13.29
CA GLY A 159 -4.76 -7.21 12.00
C GLY A 159 -3.73 -8.33 12.10
N ASN A 160 -3.31 -8.84 10.96
CA ASN A 160 -2.36 -9.94 10.90
C ASN A 160 -1.21 -9.65 9.93
N ILE A 161 0.00 -10.04 10.30
CA ILE A 161 1.16 -10.05 9.41
C ILE A 161 1.57 -11.50 9.16
N ASN A 162 1.62 -11.90 7.90
CA ASN A 162 2.09 -13.19 7.48
C ASN A 162 3.38 -13.03 6.66
N ALA A 163 4.50 -13.38 7.26
CA ALA A 163 5.85 -13.33 6.68
C ALA A 163 6.52 -14.72 6.66
N ILE A 164 5.74 -15.81 6.66
CA ILE A 164 6.30 -17.17 6.61
C ILE A 164 7.11 -17.40 5.33
N SER A 165 6.68 -16.79 4.22
CA SER A 165 7.35 -16.92 2.92
C SER A 165 8.43 -15.84 2.69
N LEU A 166 8.68 -14.97 3.66
CA LEU A 166 9.78 -14.02 3.68
C LEU A 166 10.90 -14.61 4.52
N LYS A 167 12.00 -15.02 3.89
CA LYS A 167 13.20 -15.45 4.61
C LYS A 167 13.91 -14.24 5.17
N SER A 168 14.39 -14.34 6.42
CA SER A 168 15.17 -13.26 7.04
C SER A 168 16.32 -13.83 7.88
N GLU A 169 17.41 -13.07 7.98
CA GLU A 169 18.53 -13.37 8.87
C GLU A 169 18.11 -13.06 10.32
N SER A 170 17.59 -11.89 10.56
CA SER A 170 17.10 -11.50 11.89
C SER A 170 15.69 -10.91 11.84
N ALA A 171 14.92 -11.14 12.91
CA ALA A 171 13.55 -10.69 13.02
C ALA A 171 13.20 -10.21 14.41
N THR A 172 12.48 -9.09 14.49
CA THR A 172 11.83 -8.59 15.71
C THR A 172 10.33 -8.56 15.52
N ALA A 173 9.56 -9.12 16.44
CA ALA A 173 8.11 -9.15 16.39
C ALA A 173 7.48 -8.66 17.68
N ASN A 174 6.54 -7.70 17.58
CA ASN A 174 5.82 -7.15 18.72
C ASN A 174 4.32 -7.16 18.47
N ILE A 175 3.55 -7.71 19.40
CA ILE A 175 2.08 -7.73 19.33
C ILE A 175 1.52 -7.07 20.60
N SER A 176 0.64 -6.09 20.38
CA SER A 176 -0.17 -5.46 21.42
C SER A 176 -1.62 -5.39 20.92
N GLY A 177 -2.41 -6.41 21.19
CA GLY A 177 -3.79 -6.51 20.71
C GLY A 177 -4.18 -7.95 20.46
N SER A 178 -5.21 -8.15 19.60
CA SER A 178 -5.77 -9.46 19.28
C SER A 178 -5.32 -10.01 17.92
N GLY A 179 -4.43 -9.31 17.25
CA GLY A 179 -3.88 -9.73 15.97
C GLY A 179 -2.78 -10.77 16.08
N GLY A 180 -2.15 -11.11 14.97
CA GLY A 180 -1.10 -12.14 14.91
C GLY A 180 0.05 -11.79 13.99
N ILE A 181 1.23 -12.32 14.28
CA ILE A 181 2.39 -12.30 13.41
C ILE A 181 2.85 -13.73 13.18
N ARG A 182 3.10 -14.09 11.93
CA ARG A 182 3.74 -15.35 11.52
C ARG A 182 4.97 -15.02 10.71
N LEU A 183 6.11 -15.52 11.11
CA LEU A 183 7.38 -15.25 10.44
C LEU A 183 8.31 -16.47 10.48
N HIS A 184 9.35 -16.40 9.68
CA HIS A 184 10.47 -17.34 9.67
C HIS A 184 11.78 -16.54 9.73
N ALA A 185 12.60 -16.77 10.74
CA ALA A 185 13.94 -16.22 10.87
C ALA A 185 14.95 -17.38 10.86
N SER A 186 16.07 -17.22 10.16
CA SER A 186 17.07 -18.30 10.02
C SER A 186 18.18 -18.23 11.08
N GLU A 187 18.44 -17.06 11.66
CA GLU A 187 19.57 -16.85 12.58
C GLU A 187 19.13 -16.30 13.94
N ASP A 188 18.34 -15.25 13.99
CA ASP A 188 17.96 -14.59 15.22
C ASP A 188 16.49 -14.16 15.22
N LEU A 189 15.80 -14.40 16.35
CA LEU A 189 14.40 -14.02 16.55
C LEU A 189 14.20 -13.42 17.93
N ASP A 190 13.77 -12.15 17.99
CA ASP A 190 13.30 -11.46 19.19
C ASP A 190 11.77 -11.21 19.08
N ALA A 191 10.98 -11.73 20.05
CA ALA A 191 9.52 -11.74 20.00
C ALA A 191 8.86 -11.44 21.35
#